data_d0ec44e710979b701470d65749e4891a
#
_entry.id   d0ec44e710979b701470d65749e4891a
#
_cell.length_a   1.000
_cell.length_b   1.000
_cell.length_c   1.000
_cell.angle_alpha   90.00
_cell.angle_beta   90.00
_cell.angle_gamma   90.00
#
_symmetry.space_group_name_H-M   'P 1'
#
loop_
_entity.id
_entity.type
_entity.pdbx_description
1 polymer ?
#
loop_
_entity_poly.entity_id
_entity_poly.type
_entity_poly.pdbx_seq_one_letter_code
_entity_poly.pdbx_strand_id
1 'polypeptide(L)'
;MLDPITAFAAAQAAVAGVKAAVNLYKDAKGVGKDVGAIAQEISSGLGKFFEAQEVIIKSGQEIEGKVIKTKSVDAQAFENIMRVRQLQQYEQELKELLIYHTPMAGLWEEFQTERRRIREEKAQEEKLERIRISKIAKAKMQFWDDVQFYGIIGGVIVFLLSALAWFFSWFFNNK
;
A
#
# COMPACT_ATOMS: atom_id res chain seq x y z
N MET A 1 1.95 -7.69 10.32
CA MET A 1 2.82 -7.25 9.20
C MET A 1 4.04 -8.14 9.19
N LEU A 2 4.37 -8.73 8.04
CA LEU A 2 5.59 -9.53 7.88
C LEU A 2 6.79 -8.58 7.93
N ASP A 3 7.80 -8.95 8.72
CA ASP A 3 9.09 -8.24 8.75
C ASP A 3 9.81 -8.41 7.39
N PRO A 4 10.50 -7.37 6.87
CA PRO A 4 11.17 -7.43 5.57
C PRO A 4 12.23 -8.54 5.45
N ILE A 5 12.85 -8.95 6.54
CA ILE A 5 13.80 -10.09 6.55
C ILE A 5 13.05 -11.40 6.33
N THR A 6 11.94 -11.60 7.05
CA THR A 6 11.07 -12.77 6.89
C THR A 6 10.44 -12.81 5.51
N ALA A 7 10.01 -11.65 4.98
CA ALA A 7 9.50 -11.55 3.62
C ALA A 7 10.56 -11.92 2.57
N PHE A 8 11.82 -11.52 2.76
CA PHE A 8 12.91 -11.89 1.85
C PHE A 8 13.19 -13.39 1.86
N ALA A 9 13.22 -14.01 3.04
CA ALA A 9 13.35 -15.48 3.16
C ALA A 9 12.17 -16.21 2.50
N ALA A 10 10.94 -15.68 2.64
CA ALA A 10 9.76 -16.23 1.97
C ALA A 10 9.85 -16.10 0.44
N ALA A 11 10.39 -15.00 -0.10
CA ALA A 11 10.64 -14.85 -1.52
C ALA A 11 11.65 -15.89 -2.04
N GLN A 12 12.75 -16.11 -1.32
CA GLN A 12 13.74 -17.12 -1.66
C GLN A 12 13.14 -18.53 -1.67
N ALA A 13 12.38 -18.88 -0.64
CA ALA A 13 11.70 -20.17 -0.55
C ALA A 13 10.69 -20.36 -1.70
N ALA A 14 9.96 -19.32 -2.06
CA ALA A 14 9.02 -19.34 -3.18
C ALA A 14 9.73 -19.60 -4.53
N VAL A 15 10.85 -18.93 -4.78
CA VAL A 15 11.68 -19.16 -5.99
C VAL A 15 12.20 -20.60 -6.03
N ALA A 16 12.70 -21.13 -4.91
CA ALA A 16 13.15 -22.51 -4.82
C ALA A 16 12.00 -23.51 -5.11
N GLY A 17 10.80 -23.24 -4.58
CA GLY A 17 9.61 -24.04 -4.83
C GLY A 17 9.20 -24.03 -6.31
N VAL A 18 9.19 -22.87 -6.96
CA VAL A 18 8.90 -22.76 -8.39
C VAL A 18 9.94 -23.52 -9.23
N LYS A 19 11.24 -23.40 -8.91
CA LYS A 19 12.31 -24.15 -9.59
C LYS A 19 12.11 -25.66 -9.47
N ALA A 20 11.75 -26.13 -8.26
CA ALA A 20 11.47 -27.55 -8.04
C ALA A 20 10.25 -28.03 -8.84
N ALA A 21 9.15 -27.25 -8.84
CA ALA A 21 7.95 -27.57 -9.61
C ALA A 21 8.20 -27.57 -11.13
N VAL A 22 9.01 -26.62 -11.65
CA VAL A 22 9.41 -26.62 -13.08
C VAL A 22 10.25 -27.83 -13.44
N ASN A 23 11.15 -28.26 -12.57
CA ASN A 23 11.92 -29.50 -12.80
C ASN A 23 11.01 -30.73 -12.80
N LEU A 24 10.08 -30.84 -11.84
CA LEU A 24 9.08 -31.90 -11.85
C LEU A 24 8.20 -31.86 -13.11
N TYR A 25 7.91 -30.69 -13.65
CA TYR A 25 7.19 -30.55 -14.91
C TYR A 25 7.98 -31.14 -16.08
N LYS A 26 9.29 -30.88 -16.17
CA LYS A 26 10.15 -31.42 -17.20
C LYS A 26 10.16 -32.96 -17.14
N ASP A 27 10.27 -33.50 -15.93
CA ASP A 27 10.31 -34.96 -15.71
C ASP A 27 8.94 -35.60 -15.96
N ALA A 28 7.83 -34.93 -15.60
CA ALA A 28 6.47 -35.41 -15.77
C ALA A 28 6.02 -35.44 -17.24
N LYS A 29 6.56 -34.55 -18.09
CA LYS A 29 6.26 -34.49 -19.53
C LYS A 29 6.58 -35.81 -20.26
N GLY A 30 7.49 -36.64 -19.69
CA GLY A 30 7.84 -37.97 -20.21
C GLY A 30 6.98 -39.14 -19.66
N VAL A 31 6.18 -38.93 -18.61
CA VAL A 31 5.59 -40.02 -17.81
C VAL A 31 4.06 -39.91 -17.61
N GLY A 32 3.39 -38.97 -18.26
CA GLY A 32 1.90 -38.84 -18.19
C GLY A 32 1.36 -38.48 -16.81
N LYS A 33 2.15 -37.85 -15.93
CA LYS A 33 1.71 -37.32 -14.63
C LYS A 33 0.85 -36.08 -14.78
N ASP A 34 0.03 -35.80 -13.75
CA ASP A 34 -0.90 -34.69 -13.70
C ASP A 34 -0.17 -33.34 -13.79
N VAL A 35 -0.09 -32.80 -14.99
CA VAL A 35 0.55 -31.52 -15.32
C VAL A 35 -0.24 -30.36 -14.69
N GLY A 36 -1.54 -30.53 -14.43
CA GLY A 36 -2.41 -29.52 -13.83
C GLY A 36 -2.00 -29.20 -12.38
N ALA A 37 -1.71 -30.22 -11.57
CA ALA A 37 -1.26 -30.03 -10.19
C ALA A 37 0.08 -29.27 -10.13
N ILE A 38 1.01 -29.60 -11.02
CA ILE A 38 2.32 -28.92 -11.10
C ILE A 38 2.14 -27.45 -11.53
N ALA A 39 1.28 -27.17 -12.48
CA ALA A 39 0.97 -25.80 -12.90
C ALA A 39 0.37 -24.97 -11.76
N GLN A 40 -0.49 -25.57 -10.93
CA GLN A 40 -1.04 -24.92 -9.75
C GLN A 40 0.04 -24.62 -8.69
N GLU A 41 0.99 -25.52 -8.49
CA GLU A 41 2.12 -25.34 -7.58
C GLU A 41 3.04 -24.19 -8.04
N ILE A 42 3.34 -24.11 -9.34
CA ILE A 42 4.07 -22.99 -9.95
C ILE A 42 3.32 -21.66 -9.70
N SER A 43 2.02 -21.64 -9.99
CA SER A 43 1.19 -20.44 -9.79
C SER A 43 1.15 -19.99 -8.33
N SER A 44 0.98 -20.91 -7.38
CA SER A 44 1.03 -20.65 -5.95
C SER A 44 2.40 -20.10 -5.50
N GLY A 45 3.49 -20.68 -6.01
CA GLY A 45 4.84 -20.20 -5.73
C GLY A 45 5.07 -18.78 -6.24
N LEU A 46 4.63 -18.48 -7.46
CA LEU A 46 4.70 -17.13 -8.03
C LEU A 46 3.90 -16.13 -7.20
N GLY A 47 2.69 -16.49 -6.76
CA GLY A 47 1.86 -15.64 -5.89
C GLY A 47 2.60 -15.27 -4.62
N LYS A 48 3.17 -16.26 -3.92
CA LYS A 48 3.96 -16.06 -2.69
C LYS A 48 5.19 -15.16 -2.91
N PHE A 49 5.87 -15.34 -4.05
CA PHE A 49 7.03 -14.52 -4.41
C PHE A 49 6.64 -13.05 -4.57
N PHE A 50 5.57 -12.76 -5.33
CA PHE A 50 5.14 -11.38 -5.56
C PHE A 50 4.54 -10.71 -4.33
N GLU A 51 3.85 -11.46 -3.47
CA GLU A 51 3.39 -10.98 -2.17
C GLU A 51 4.58 -10.56 -1.28
N ALA A 52 5.59 -11.40 -1.18
CA ALA A 52 6.80 -11.10 -0.43
C ALA A 52 7.56 -9.90 -1.02
N GLN A 53 7.65 -9.80 -2.35
CA GLN A 53 8.25 -8.66 -3.05
C GLN A 53 7.52 -7.36 -2.71
N GLU A 54 6.19 -7.35 -2.70
CA GLU A 54 5.38 -6.16 -2.37
C GLU A 54 5.64 -5.69 -0.93
N VAL A 55 5.74 -6.61 0.03
CA VAL A 55 6.07 -6.30 1.43
C VAL A 55 7.44 -5.63 1.54
N ILE A 56 8.46 -6.15 0.83
CA ILE A 56 9.82 -5.60 0.88
C ILE A 56 9.88 -4.19 0.27
N ILE A 57 9.22 -3.99 -0.88
CA ILE A 57 9.18 -2.68 -1.53
C ILE A 57 8.47 -1.64 -0.64
N LYS A 58 7.32 -2.00 -0.04
CA LYS A 58 6.59 -1.11 0.88
C LYS A 58 7.39 -0.80 2.13
N SER A 59 8.05 -1.79 2.73
CA SER A 59 8.87 -1.57 3.92
C SER A 59 10.09 -0.69 3.64
N GLY A 60 10.66 -0.76 2.44
CA GLY A 60 11.72 0.16 2.00
C GLY A 60 11.27 1.61 1.94
N GLN A 61 10.00 1.88 1.58
CA GLN A 61 9.42 3.22 1.57
C GLN A 61 9.04 3.73 2.98
N GLU A 62 8.65 2.84 3.90
CA GLU A 62 8.31 3.20 5.29
C GLU A 62 9.55 3.49 6.15
N ILE A 63 10.71 2.95 5.81
CA ILE A 63 11.97 3.17 6.55
C ILE A 63 12.49 4.60 6.38
N GLU A 64 12.09 5.35 5.36
CA GLU A 64 12.41 6.78 5.24
C GLU A 64 11.92 7.64 6.42
N GLY A 65 10.99 7.14 7.25
CA GLY A 65 10.46 7.84 8.43
C GLY A 65 10.86 7.29 9.81
N LYS A 66 11.45 6.09 9.91
CA LYS A 66 11.81 5.45 11.18
C LYS A 66 13.27 4.99 11.18
N VAL A 67 14.15 5.82 11.71
CA VAL A 67 15.55 5.47 11.97
C VAL A 67 15.59 4.36 13.04
N ILE A 68 15.94 3.14 12.63
CA ILE A 68 16.23 2.06 13.57
C ILE A 68 17.54 2.39 14.26
N LYS A 69 17.49 2.68 15.56
CA LYS A 69 18.58 3.25 16.37
C LYS A 69 19.87 2.41 16.46
N THR A 70 19.92 1.22 15.86
CA THR A 70 21.03 0.26 16.05
C THR A 70 21.94 0.06 14.84
N LYS A 71 21.58 0.50 13.63
CA LYS A 71 22.43 0.39 12.44
C LYS A 71 22.66 1.76 11.79
N SER A 72 23.84 1.95 11.20
CA SER A 72 24.11 3.12 10.34
C SER A 72 23.08 3.23 9.23
N VAL A 73 22.61 4.45 8.94
CA VAL A 73 21.66 4.76 7.85
C VAL A 73 22.18 4.22 6.52
N ASP A 74 23.49 4.38 6.27
CA ASP A 74 24.13 3.94 5.04
C ASP A 74 24.12 2.41 4.90
N ALA A 75 24.36 1.69 6.00
CA ALA A 75 24.31 0.23 6.01
C ALA A 75 22.89 -0.28 5.73
N GLN A 76 21.86 0.35 6.28
CA GLN A 76 20.47 0.00 6.02
C GLN A 76 20.07 0.30 4.57
N ALA A 77 20.47 1.45 4.04
CA ALA A 77 20.22 1.82 2.65
C ALA A 77 20.88 0.82 1.70
N PHE A 78 22.13 0.44 1.97
CA PHE A 78 22.84 -0.55 1.16
C PHE A 78 22.19 -1.93 1.21
N GLU A 79 21.82 -2.44 2.39
CA GLU A 79 21.11 -3.70 2.54
C GLU A 79 19.77 -3.70 1.75
N ASN A 80 19.03 -2.61 1.80
CA ASN A 80 17.77 -2.49 1.05
C ASN A 80 18.00 -2.52 -0.47
N ILE A 81 19.01 -1.79 -0.96
CA ILE A 81 19.37 -1.81 -2.39
C ILE A 81 19.76 -3.21 -2.81
N MET A 82 20.56 -3.92 -2.01
CA MET A 82 20.97 -5.29 -2.33
C MET A 82 19.79 -6.26 -2.36
N ARG A 83 18.86 -6.16 -1.41
CA ARG A 83 17.63 -6.98 -1.41
C ARG A 83 16.78 -6.73 -2.64
N VAL A 84 16.57 -5.46 -3.01
CA VAL A 84 15.80 -5.11 -4.21
C VAL A 84 16.47 -5.66 -5.47
N ARG A 85 17.79 -5.56 -5.60
CA ARG A 85 18.53 -6.16 -6.74
C ARG A 85 18.40 -7.68 -6.80
N GLN A 86 18.49 -8.35 -5.66
CA GLN A 86 18.30 -9.80 -5.60
C GLN A 86 16.88 -10.21 -5.99
N LEU A 87 15.87 -9.45 -5.57
CA LEU A 87 14.49 -9.70 -5.99
C LEU A 87 14.30 -9.51 -7.49
N GLN A 88 14.95 -8.51 -8.10
CA GLN A 88 14.94 -8.33 -9.56
C GLN A 88 15.61 -9.50 -10.30
N GLN A 89 16.71 -10.02 -9.76
CA GLN A 89 17.36 -11.22 -10.30
C GLN A 89 16.44 -12.45 -10.21
N TYR A 90 15.78 -12.67 -9.07
CA TYR A 90 14.82 -13.75 -8.93
C TYR A 90 13.61 -13.61 -9.85
N GLU A 91 13.09 -12.40 -10.06
CA GLU A 91 12.02 -12.14 -11.03
C GLU A 91 12.48 -12.48 -12.45
N GLN A 92 13.73 -12.13 -12.82
CA GLN A 92 14.32 -12.48 -14.10
C GLN A 92 14.49 -14.02 -14.25
N GLU A 93 14.99 -14.68 -13.24
CA GLU A 93 15.11 -16.16 -13.25
C GLU A 93 13.77 -16.86 -13.39
N LEU A 94 12.74 -16.38 -12.66
CA LEU A 94 11.38 -16.91 -12.76
C LEU A 94 10.78 -16.69 -14.15
N LYS A 95 11.02 -15.52 -14.75
CA LYS A 95 10.62 -15.22 -16.12
C LYS A 95 11.26 -16.20 -17.11
N GLU A 96 12.57 -16.42 -17.01
CA GLU A 96 13.29 -17.34 -17.89
C GLU A 96 12.81 -18.77 -17.73
N LEU A 97 12.58 -19.22 -16.49
CA LEU A 97 12.03 -20.55 -16.23
C LEU A 97 10.64 -20.74 -16.86
N LEU A 98 9.77 -19.74 -16.79
CA LEU A 98 8.43 -19.81 -17.37
C LEU A 98 8.47 -19.80 -18.89
N ILE A 99 9.29 -18.94 -19.50
CA ILE A 99 9.35 -18.81 -20.97
C ILE A 99 10.00 -20.03 -21.63
N TYR A 100 11.12 -20.50 -21.08
CA TYR A 100 11.92 -21.53 -21.75
C TYR A 100 11.62 -22.95 -21.30
N HIS A 101 11.04 -23.15 -20.13
CA HIS A 101 10.93 -24.48 -19.53
C HIS A 101 9.50 -24.96 -19.29
N THR A 102 8.52 -24.11 -19.58
CA THR A 102 7.10 -24.50 -19.50
C THR A 102 6.38 -24.17 -20.82
N PRO A 103 5.30 -24.88 -21.19
CA PRO A 103 4.48 -24.48 -22.34
C PRO A 103 3.67 -23.20 -22.10
N MET A 104 3.98 -22.51 -21.02
CA MET A 104 3.27 -21.31 -20.55
C MET A 104 3.99 -20.02 -20.95
N ALA A 105 4.70 -20.02 -22.09
CA ALA A 105 5.47 -18.84 -22.53
C ALA A 105 4.64 -17.56 -22.64
N GLY A 106 3.35 -17.65 -23.04
CA GLY A 106 2.41 -16.53 -23.08
C GLY A 106 1.93 -16.07 -21.70
N LEU A 107 1.95 -16.95 -20.69
CA LEU A 107 1.42 -16.65 -19.36
C LEU A 107 2.17 -15.51 -18.66
N TRP A 108 3.46 -15.36 -18.93
CA TRP A 108 4.24 -14.25 -18.35
C TRP A 108 3.78 -12.88 -18.87
N GLU A 109 3.47 -12.77 -20.15
CA GLU A 109 3.00 -11.54 -20.76
C GLU A 109 1.58 -11.19 -20.29
N GLU A 110 0.70 -12.19 -20.24
CA GLU A 110 -0.64 -12.05 -19.68
C GLU A 110 -0.58 -11.62 -18.20
N PHE A 111 0.27 -12.26 -17.40
CA PHE A 111 0.49 -11.89 -16.01
C PHE A 111 0.98 -10.44 -15.86
N GLN A 112 1.94 -9.99 -16.67
CA GLN A 112 2.44 -8.62 -16.62
C GLN A 112 1.36 -7.60 -17.00
N THR A 113 0.53 -7.94 -17.96
CA THR A 113 -0.59 -7.10 -18.40
C THR A 113 -1.64 -6.98 -17.30
N GLU A 114 -2.03 -8.09 -16.70
CA GLU A 114 -3.01 -8.12 -15.61
C GLU A 114 -2.47 -7.42 -14.34
N ARG A 115 -1.20 -7.64 -14.01
CA ARG A 115 -0.51 -6.94 -12.91
C ARG A 115 -0.52 -5.42 -13.10
N ARG A 116 -0.34 -4.94 -14.34
CA ARG A 116 -0.41 -3.51 -14.67
C ARG A 116 -1.83 -2.99 -14.47
N ARG A 117 -2.83 -3.70 -14.99
CA ARG A 117 -4.24 -3.34 -14.85
C ARG A 117 -4.63 -3.20 -13.37
N ILE A 118 -4.33 -4.21 -12.55
CA ILE A 118 -4.65 -4.20 -11.11
C ILE A 118 -3.93 -3.05 -10.39
N ARG A 119 -2.69 -2.74 -10.76
CA ARG A 119 -1.96 -1.60 -10.17
C ARG A 119 -2.60 -0.27 -10.53
N GLU A 120 -3.04 -0.11 -11.77
CA GLU A 120 -3.73 1.10 -12.23
C GLU A 120 -5.08 1.26 -11.52
N GLU A 121 -5.85 0.19 -11.39
CA GLU A 121 -7.12 0.17 -10.64
C GLU A 121 -6.91 0.58 -9.18
N LYS A 122 -5.96 -0.04 -8.47
CA LYS A 122 -5.62 0.32 -7.08
C LYS A 122 -5.15 1.77 -6.96
N ALA A 123 -4.33 2.25 -7.88
CA ALA A 123 -3.87 3.63 -7.89
C ALA A 123 -5.02 4.64 -8.12
N GLN A 124 -6.02 4.28 -8.91
CA GLN A 124 -7.22 5.08 -9.10
C GLN A 124 -8.10 5.08 -7.84
N GLU A 125 -8.30 3.92 -7.22
CA GLU A 125 -9.05 3.80 -5.96
C GLU A 125 -8.41 4.64 -4.85
N GLU A 126 -7.09 4.54 -4.67
CA GLU A 126 -6.36 5.36 -3.70
C GLU A 126 -6.49 6.87 -3.97
N LYS A 127 -6.45 7.29 -5.24
CA LYS A 127 -6.67 8.69 -5.62
C LYS A 127 -8.09 9.15 -5.27
N LEU A 128 -9.10 8.34 -5.57
CA LEU A 128 -10.49 8.64 -5.25
C LEU A 128 -10.72 8.72 -3.74
N GLU A 129 -10.11 7.82 -2.98
CA GLU A 129 -10.18 7.82 -1.52
C GLU A 129 -9.52 9.07 -0.93
N ARG A 130 -8.33 9.45 -1.40
CA ARG A 130 -7.65 10.71 -1.00
C ARG A 130 -8.51 11.93 -1.31
N ILE A 131 -9.16 11.98 -2.49
CA ILE A 131 -10.08 13.06 -2.85
C ILE A 131 -11.29 13.07 -1.92
N ARG A 132 -11.87 11.91 -1.59
CA ARG A 132 -13.00 11.78 -0.67
C ARG A 132 -12.63 12.29 0.73
N ILE A 133 -11.49 11.85 1.26
CA ILE A 133 -10.98 12.29 2.58
C ILE A 133 -10.73 13.80 2.58
N SER A 134 -10.11 14.34 1.52
CA SER A 134 -9.86 15.79 1.41
C SER A 134 -11.15 16.62 1.33
N LYS A 135 -12.19 16.12 0.65
CA LYS A 135 -13.52 16.78 0.59
C LYS A 135 -14.18 16.78 1.97
N ILE A 136 -14.14 15.66 2.69
CA ILE A 136 -14.70 15.58 4.05
C ILE A 136 -13.94 16.51 5.00
N ALA A 137 -12.61 16.57 4.92
CA ALA A 137 -11.81 17.47 5.73
C ALA A 137 -12.14 18.94 5.45
N LYS A 138 -12.26 19.33 4.16
CA LYS A 138 -12.66 20.70 3.78
C LYS A 138 -14.06 21.05 4.24
N ALA A 139 -15.04 20.16 4.08
CA ALA A 139 -16.40 20.39 4.56
C ALA A 139 -16.45 20.56 6.09
N LYS A 140 -15.65 19.81 6.83
CA LYS A 140 -15.54 19.96 8.29
C LYS A 140 -14.91 21.28 8.69
N MET A 141 -13.88 21.74 7.99
CA MET A 141 -13.28 23.07 8.24
C MET A 141 -14.27 24.19 7.97
N GLN A 142 -14.96 24.16 6.82
CA GLN A 142 -16.00 25.17 6.50
C GLN A 142 -17.10 25.22 7.55
N PHE A 143 -17.56 24.06 8.02
CA PHE A 143 -18.56 24.01 9.09
C PHE A 143 -18.09 24.70 10.39
N TRP A 144 -16.82 24.47 10.78
CA TRP A 144 -16.26 25.13 11.97
C TRP A 144 -16.08 26.64 11.80
N ASP A 145 -15.67 27.09 10.62
CA ASP A 145 -15.56 28.52 10.29
C ASP A 145 -16.93 29.20 10.35
N ASP A 146 -17.98 28.60 9.80
CA ASP A 146 -19.34 29.06 9.85
C ASP A 146 -19.86 29.13 11.30
N VAL A 147 -19.65 28.10 12.10
CA VAL A 147 -20.05 28.06 13.51
C VAL A 147 -19.35 29.16 14.33
N GLN A 148 -18.06 29.40 14.12
CA GLN A 148 -17.35 30.48 14.77
C GLN A 148 -17.90 31.84 14.37
N PHE A 149 -18.14 32.06 13.10
CA PHE A 149 -18.66 33.32 12.59
C PHE A 149 -20.05 33.65 13.16
N TYR A 150 -20.97 32.69 13.12
CA TYR A 150 -22.32 32.90 13.71
C TYR A 150 -22.28 32.96 15.23
N GLY A 151 -21.37 32.27 15.88
CA GLY A 151 -21.16 32.34 17.34
C GLY A 151 -20.72 33.73 17.78
N ILE A 152 -19.80 34.37 17.05
CA ILE A 152 -19.34 35.74 17.34
C ILE A 152 -20.48 36.74 17.12
N ILE A 153 -21.21 36.63 16.01
CA ILE A 153 -22.36 37.57 15.74
C ILE A 153 -23.44 37.42 16.82
N GLY A 154 -23.80 36.18 17.19
CA GLY A 154 -24.76 35.92 18.25
C GLY A 154 -24.32 36.49 19.59
N GLY A 155 -23.05 36.34 19.96
CA GLY A 155 -22.46 36.89 21.16
C GLY A 155 -22.54 38.44 21.20
N VAL A 156 -22.24 39.11 20.10
CA VAL A 156 -22.35 40.60 20.00
C VAL A 156 -23.80 41.06 20.15
N ILE A 157 -24.76 40.38 19.54
CA ILE A 157 -26.18 40.71 19.65
C ILE A 157 -26.66 40.58 21.12
N VAL A 158 -26.32 39.47 21.78
CA VAL A 158 -26.69 39.27 23.19
C VAL A 158 -26.06 40.30 24.09
N PHE A 159 -24.81 40.68 23.84
CA PHE A 159 -24.14 41.75 24.58
C PHE A 159 -24.83 43.11 24.43
N LEU A 160 -25.18 43.48 23.20
CA LEU A 160 -25.90 44.74 22.93
C LEU A 160 -27.28 44.76 23.60
N LEU A 161 -28.03 43.67 23.55
CA LEU A 161 -29.33 43.58 24.21
C LEU A 161 -29.21 43.67 25.74
N SER A 162 -28.20 43.04 26.33
CA SER A 162 -27.95 43.13 27.77
C SER A 162 -27.54 44.52 28.21
N ALA A 163 -26.71 45.22 27.41
CA ALA A 163 -26.31 46.61 27.67
C ALA A 163 -27.52 47.57 27.59
N LEU A 164 -28.41 47.42 26.61
CA LEU A 164 -29.66 48.17 26.50
C LEU A 164 -30.58 47.93 27.69
N ALA A 165 -30.78 46.69 28.10
CA ALA A 165 -31.60 46.34 29.25
C ALA A 165 -31.07 46.98 30.56
N TRP A 166 -29.73 46.93 30.73
CA TRP A 166 -29.07 47.58 31.86
C TRP A 166 -29.25 49.11 31.84
N PHE A 167 -29.11 49.75 30.67
CA PHE A 167 -29.31 51.21 30.49
C PHE A 167 -30.75 51.62 30.82
N PHE A 168 -31.75 50.88 30.34
CA PHE A 168 -33.15 51.13 30.65
C PHE A 168 -33.47 50.97 32.16
N SER A 169 -32.94 49.91 32.78
CA SER A 169 -33.10 49.71 34.21
C SER A 169 -32.50 50.85 35.05
N TRP A 170 -31.32 51.34 34.67
CA TRP A 170 -30.66 52.43 35.32
C TRP A 170 -31.45 53.74 35.13
N PHE A 171 -31.93 53.96 33.92
CA PHE A 171 -32.74 55.21 33.61
C PHE A 171 -34.07 55.28 34.36
N PHE A 172 -34.77 54.16 34.51
CA PHE A 172 -36.05 54.10 35.23
C PHE A 172 -35.91 54.13 36.75
N ASN A 173 -34.80 53.65 37.27
CA ASN A 173 -34.57 53.60 38.72
C ASN A 173 -33.99 54.89 39.28
N ASN A 174 -33.57 55.81 38.42
CA ASN A 174 -32.97 57.10 38.80
C ASN A 174 -33.95 58.31 38.59
N LYS A 175 -35.23 58.01 38.34
CA LYS A 175 -36.33 58.99 38.37
C LYS A 175 -37.18 58.81 39.63
#